data_e189acd6d54f5bcc96c43db6b86f0206
#
_entry.id   e189acd6d54f5bcc96c43db6b86f0206
#
_cell.length_a   1.000
_cell.length_b   1.000
_cell.length_c   1.000
_cell.angle_alpha   90.00
_cell.angle_beta   90.00
_cell.angle_gamma   90.00
#
_symmetry.space_group_name_H-M   'P 1'
#
loop_
_entity.id
_entity.type
_entity.pdbx_description
1 polymer ?
#
loop_
_entity_poly.entity_id
_entity_poly.type
_entity_poly.pdbx_seq_one_letter_code
_entity_poly.pdbx_strand_id
1 'polypeptide(L)'
;MCIRDSSGSINAQSGAFFSGVVAGTDEDLCILATNAGYGFIAKISDLQTKNKSGKAAINAKGATPLDPKTIKSIEDSYIVSISSEGKMLLIEAADLPVLSKGKGNKIISIDKTKHAAEEDELLHLVVLPKGGSLKLNSGKQHYVIKPNDLNNFVGTRGRKGNFLPKGFRRVDSTEVIFPENN
;
A
#
# COMPACT_ATOMS: atom_id res chain seq x y z
N MET A 1 -4.49 26.14 13.93
CA MET A 1 -4.88 24.71 13.90
C MET A 1 -3.98 24.01 14.91
N CYS A 2 -4.51 23.67 16.09
CA CYS A 2 -3.71 23.00 17.12
C CYS A 2 -3.59 21.53 16.74
N ILE A 3 -2.37 21.09 16.46
CA ILE A 3 -2.03 19.66 16.42
C ILE A 3 -2.15 19.17 17.85
N ARG A 4 -3.29 18.55 18.19
CA ARG A 4 -3.38 17.81 19.45
C ARG A 4 -2.45 16.61 19.32
N ASP A 5 -1.53 16.51 20.26
CA ASP A 5 -0.70 15.33 20.42
C ASP A 5 -1.60 14.11 20.57
N SER A 6 -1.65 13.29 19.53
CA SER A 6 -2.50 12.09 19.49
C SER A 6 -1.99 10.98 20.41
N SER A 7 -0.76 11.08 20.91
CA SER A 7 -0.19 10.13 21.88
C SER A 7 -0.94 10.10 23.21
N GLY A 8 -1.57 11.21 23.61
CA GLY A 8 -2.41 11.28 24.80
C GLY A 8 -3.83 10.72 24.64
N SER A 9 -4.28 10.47 23.40
CA SER A 9 -5.63 9.99 23.09
C SER A 9 -5.72 8.49 22.85
N ILE A 10 -4.61 7.83 22.58
CA ILE A 10 -4.53 6.39 22.25
C ILE A 10 -3.68 5.71 23.32
N ASN A 11 -4.27 4.74 24.01
CA ASN A 11 -3.56 3.95 25.02
C ASN A 11 -2.82 2.80 24.31
N ALA A 12 -1.72 3.13 23.61
CA ALA A 12 -0.90 2.15 22.91
C ALA A 12 -0.18 1.24 23.91
N GLN A 13 -0.10 -0.05 23.59
CA GLN A 13 0.69 -1.00 24.37
C GLN A 13 2.18 -0.64 24.33
N SER A 14 2.93 -1.00 25.38
CA SER A 14 4.38 -0.80 25.41
C SER A 14 5.05 -1.46 24.18
N GLY A 15 5.87 -0.70 23.47
CA GLY A 15 6.54 -1.15 22.24
C GLY A 15 5.72 -0.96 20.95
N ALA A 16 4.50 -0.43 21.04
CA ALA A 16 3.73 -0.05 19.86
C ALA A 16 4.27 1.25 19.23
N PHE A 17 4.17 1.36 17.92
CA PHE A 17 4.52 2.55 17.16
C PHE A 17 3.43 2.88 16.15
N PHE A 18 3.36 4.15 15.76
CA PHE A 18 2.47 4.58 14.69
C PHE A 18 3.06 4.20 13.33
N SER A 19 2.34 3.38 12.54
CA SER A 19 2.73 3.01 11.19
C SER A 19 2.13 3.92 10.11
N GLY A 20 1.05 4.64 10.42
CA GLY A 20 0.41 5.56 9.49
C GLY A 20 -0.95 6.04 9.97
N VAL A 21 -1.52 6.97 9.23
CA VAL A 21 -2.83 7.56 9.49
C VAL A 21 -3.66 7.54 8.21
N VAL A 22 -4.92 7.17 8.35
CA VAL A 22 -5.93 7.32 7.30
C VAL A 22 -7.07 8.18 7.85
N ALA A 23 -7.54 9.12 7.03
CA ALA A 23 -8.68 9.97 7.34
C ALA A 23 -9.72 9.88 6.23
N GLY A 24 -10.99 9.92 6.61
CA GLY A 24 -12.13 9.84 5.70
C GLY A 24 -13.44 9.73 6.46
N THR A 25 -14.52 9.58 5.72
CA THR A 25 -15.85 9.29 6.23
C THR A 25 -16.03 7.79 6.47
N ASP A 26 -17.12 7.40 7.10
CA ASP A 26 -17.44 6.00 7.41
C ASP A 26 -17.54 5.12 6.16
N GLU A 27 -17.98 5.69 5.04
CA GLU A 27 -18.15 4.98 3.76
C GLU A 27 -16.86 4.92 2.92
N ASP A 28 -15.85 5.72 3.28
CA ASP A 28 -14.60 5.73 2.54
C ASP A 28 -13.84 4.42 2.71
N LEU A 29 -13.06 4.10 1.69
CA LEU A 29 -12.27 2.88 1.62
C LEU A 29 -10.79 3.17 1.80
N CYS A 30 -10.10 2.23 2.42
CA CYS A 30 -8.65 2.24 2.46
C CYS A 30 -8.07 0.84 2.23
N ILE A 31 -6.85 0.79 1.75
CA ILE A 31 -6.09 -0.45 1.66
C ILE A 31 -5.18 -0.61 2.87
N LEU A 32 -5.23 -1.79 3.46
CA LEU A 32 -4.34 -2.25 4.52
C LEU A 32 -3.45 -3.36 3.96
N ALA A 33 -2.14 -3.24 4.16
CA ALA A 33 -1.19 -4.23 3.66
C ALA A 33 -0.02 -4.42 4.63
N THR A 34 0.75 -5.48 4.38
CA THR A 34 1.99 -5.79 5.10
C THR A 34 3.15 -5.89 4.14
N ASN A 35 4.38 -5.68 4.64
CA ASN A 35 5.60 -5.83 3.86
C ASN A 35 5.83 -7.26 3.33
N ALA A 36 5.11 -8.26 3.86
CA ALA A 36 5.08 -9.61 3.30
C ALA A 36 4.24 -9.76 2.02
N GLY A 37 3.69 -8.66 1.48
CA GLY A 37 2.93 -8.63 0.23
C GLY A 37 1.47 -9.09 0.34
N TYR A 38 0.86 -9.05 1.51
CA TYR A 38 -0.55 -9.35 1.74
C TYR A 38 -1.33 -8.10 2.10
N GLY A 39 -2.60 -8.04 1.71
CA GLY A 39 -3.48 -6.93 2.07
C GLY A 39 -4.91 -7.12 1.60
N PHE A 40 -5.74 -6.15 1.92
CA PHE A 40 -7.16 -6.10 1.58
C PHE A 40 -7.66 -4.67 1.64
N ILE A 41 -8.84 -4.44 1.08
CA ILE A 41 -9.55 -3.17 1.19
C ILE A 41 -10.48 -3.24 2.39
N ALA A 42 -10.57 -2.18 3.19
CA ALA A 42 -11.47 -2.06 4.32
C ALA A 42 -12.28 -0.76 4.24
N LYS A 43 -13.50 -0.76 4.75
CA LYS A 43 -14.23 0.46 5.04
C LYS A 43 -13.65 1.15 6.28
N ILE A 44 -13.60 2.47 6.28
CA ILE A 44 -13.10 3.22 7.44
C ILE A 44 -13.98 2.95 8.67
N SER A 45 -15.30 2.82 8.49
CA SER A 45 -16.22 2.44 9.58
C SER A 45 -15.87 1.10 10.23
N ASP A 46 -15.36 0.14 9.46
CA ASP A 46 -14.93 -1.16 9.98
C ASP A 46 -13.66 -1.08 10.83
N LEU A 47 -12.88 -0.02 10.71
CA LEU A 47 -11.64 0.19 11.46
C LEU A 47 -11.86 0.96 12.76
N GLN A 48 -13.00 1.60 12.91
CA GLN A 48 -13.35 2.37 14.11
C GLN A 48 -13.59 1.47 15.31
N THR A 49 -13.24 1.97 16.47
CA THR A 49 -13.51 1.31 17.75
C THR A 49 -13.69 2.34 18.87
N LYS A 50 -14.57 2.02 19.82
CA LYS A 50 -14.71 2.78 21.06
C LYS A 50 -13.70 2.34 22.13
N ASN A 51 -12.99 1.25 21.90
CA ASN A 51 -12.02 0.72 22.84
C ASN A 51 -10.73 1.55 22.81
N LYS A 52 -10.29 2.07 23.94
CA LYS A 52 -9.03 2.82 24.05
C LYS A 52 -7.78 1.99 23.69
N SER A 53 -7.85 0.67 23.84
CA SER A 53 -6.79 -0.26 23.42
C SER A 53 -6.73 -0.52 21.92
N GLY A 54 -7.66 0.07 21.14
CA GLY A 54 -7.74 -0.12 19.69
C GLY A 54 -8.46 -1.39 19.29
N LYS A 55 -8.43 -1.68 17.99
CA LYS A 55 -9.02 -2.86 17.34
C LYS A 55 -7.99 -3.49 16.41
N ALA A 56 -7.82 -4.80 16.51
CA ALA A 56 -6.96 -5.53 15.57
C ALA A 56 -7.64 -5.57 14.19
N ALA A 57 -7.13 -4.80 13.25
CA ALA A 57 -7.63 -4.73 11.88
C ALA A 57 -6.87 -5.69 10.95
N ILE A 58 -5.52 -5.66 10.98
CA ILE A 58 -4.69 -6.48 10.12
C ILE A 58 -3.97 -7.59 10.91
N ASN A 59 -3.99 -8.82 10.40
CA ASN A 59 -3.22 -9.93 10.94
C ASN A 59 -1.88 -10.06 10.20
N ALA A 60 -0.87 -9.40 10.72
CA ALA A 60 0.43 -9.31 10.08
C ALA A 60 1.27 -10.61 10.19
N LYS A 61 1.00 -11.49 11.15
CA LYS A 61 1.76 -12.74 11.39
C LYS A 61 3.28 -12.53 11.43
N GLY A 62 3.73 -11.50 12.13
CA GLY A 62 5.15 -11.15 12.25
C GLY A 62 5.69 -10.23 11.14
N ALA A 63 4.91 -9.93 10.11
CA ALA A 63 5.26 -8.92 9.12
C ALA A 63 4.93 -7.51 9.62
N THR A 64 5.52 -6.49 9.01
CA THR A 64 5.29 -5.09 9.36
C THR A 64 4.10 -4.54 8.56
N PRO A 65 3.08 -3.94 9.19
CA PRO A 65 2.04 -3.21 8.49
C PRO A 65 2.63 -2.01 7.74
N LEU A 66 2.16 -1.79 6.52
CA LEU A 66 2.48 -0.60 5.74
C LEU A 66 1.51 0.54 6.07
N ASP A 67 1.93 1.76 5.76
CA ASP A 67 1.10 2.95 5.85
C ASP A 67 -0.20 2.78 5.03
N PRO A 68 -1.38 2.90 5.64
CA PRO A 68 -2.65 2.71 4.93
C PRO A 68 -2.85 3.80 3.87
N LYS A 69 -3.53 3.46 2.77
CA LYS A 69 -3.83 4.40 1.69
C LYS A 69 -5.33 4.43 1.42
N THR A 70 -5.89 5.62 1.27
CA THR A 70 -7.29 5.80 0.87
C THR A 70 -7.52 5.39 -0.58
N ILE A 71 -8.68 4.82 -0.85
CA ILE A 71 -9.16 4.47 -2.20
C ILE A 71 -10.45 5.23 -2.45
N LYS A 72 -10.47 6.07 -3.48
CA LYS A 72 -11.66 6.85 -3.85
C LYS A 72 -12.70 6.01 -4.62
N SER A 73 -12.22 5.15 -5.52
CA SER A 73 -13.06 4.26 -6.32
C SER A 73 -12.30 2.97 -6.56
N ILE A 74 -12.94 1.81 -6.33
CA ILE A 74 -12.35 0.49 -6.59
C ILE A 74 -12.28 0.25 -8.11
N GLU A 75 -13.31 0.64 -8.84
CA GLU A 75 -13.41 0.43 -10.29
C GLU A 75 -12.40 1.28 -11.07
N ASP A 76 -12.08 2.47 -10.54
CA ASP A 76 -11.21 3.44 -11.22
C ASP A 76 -9.80 3.51 -10.64
N SER A 77 -9.40 2.52 -9.88
CA SER A 77 -8.08 2.50 -9.24
C SER A 77 -7.30 1.22 -9.55
N TYR A 78 -6.00 1.41 -9.72
CA TYR A 78 -5.00 0.35 -9.67
C TYR A 78 -4.29 0.33 -8.32
N ILE A 79 -3.86 -0.85 -7.92
CA ILE A 79 -2.93 -1.03 -6.81
C ILE A 79 -1.56 -1.33 -7.39
N VAL A 80 -0.62 -0.44 -7.15
CA VAL A 80 0.79 -0.61 -7.54
C VAL A 80 1.57 -1.10 -6.34
N SER A 81 2.29 -2.19 -6.52
CA SER A 81 3.16 -2.80 -5.51
C SER A 81 4.58 -2.81 -6.02
N ILE A 82 5.53 -2.29 -5.22
CA ILE A 82 6.95 -2.28 -5.57
C ILE A 82 7.72 -2.99 -4.45
N SER A 83 8.48 -4.03 -4.81
CA SER A 83 9.34 -4.74 -3.87
C SER A 83 10.71 -4.08 -3.74
N SER A 84 11.42 -4.38 -2.65
CA SER A 84 12.78 -3.91 -2.41
C SER A 84 13.79 -4.43 -3.44
N GLU A 85 13.51 -5.57 -4.10
CA GLU A 85 14.28 -6.05 -5.26
C GLU A 85 14.06 -5.21 -6.53
N GLY A 86 13.14 -4.24 -6.53
CA GLY A 86 12.82 -3.41 -7.67
C GLY A 86 11.91 -4.08 -8.69
N LYS A 87 11.02 -4.96 -8.24
CA LYS A 87 9.92 -5.51 -9.04
C LYS A 87 8.65 -4.72 -8.79
N MET A 88 7.92 -4.42 -9.85
CA MET A 88 6.65 -3.74 -9.80
C MET A 88 5.54 -4.62 -10.36
N LEU A 89 4.42 -4.66 -9.67
CA LEU A 89 3.18 -5.30 -10.12
C LEU A 89 2.03 -4.31 -9.97
N LEU A 90 1.25 -4.19 -11.02
CA LEU A 90 0.03 -3.39 -11.07
C LEU A 90 -1.16 -4.31 -11.27
N ILE A 91 -2.14 -4.21 -10.38
CA ILE A 91 -3.38 -4.98 -10.40
C ILE A 91 -4.59 -4.04 -10.30
N GLU A 92 -5.75 -4.50 -10.73
CA GLU A 92 -7.02 -3.80 -10.46
C GLU A 92 -7.29 -3.77 -8.95
N ALA A 93 -7.77 -2.65 -8.43
CA ALA A 93 -8.17 -2.63 -7.02
C ALA A 93 -9.33 -3.60 -6.73
N ALA A 94 -10.20 -3.84 -7.72
CA ALA A 94 -11.29 -4.80 -7.65
C ALA A 94 -10.83 -6.27 -7.45
N ASP A 95 -9.57 -6.59 -7.72
CA ASP A 95 -9.01 -7.92 -7.46
C ASP A 95 -8.79 -8.19 -5.97
N LEU A 96 -8.85 -7.15 -5.14
CA LEU A 96 -8.69 -7.30 -3.68
C LEU A 96 -10.05 -7.45 -2.98
N PRO A 97 -10.14 -8.33 -1.98
CA PRO A 97 -11.36 -8.46 -1.20
C PRO A 97 -11.58 -7.24 -0.30
N VAL A 98 -12.83 -6.88 -0.08
CA VAL A 98 -13.23 -5.94 0.97
C VAL A 98 -13.49 -6.72 2.25
N LEU A 99 -12.70 -6.46 3.29
CA LEU A 99 -12.77 -7.19 4.57
C LEU A 99 -12.75 -6.21 5.74
N SER A 100 -13.45 -6.54 6.82
CA SER A 100 -13.43 -5.76 8.06
C SER A 100 -12.19 -6.02 8.93
N LYS A 101 -11.50 -7.15 8.72
CA LYS A 101 -10.26 -7.55 9.42
C LYS A 101 -9.64 -8.77 8.75
N GLY A 102 -8.37 -9.03 9.03
CA GLY A 102 -7.72 -10.28 8.63
C GLY A 102 -6.32 -10.10 8.07
N LYS A 103 -5.82 -11.12 7.41
CA LYS A 103 -4.53 -11.09 6.71
C LYS A 103 -4.67 -10.51 5.29
N GLY A 104 -5.85 -10.66 4.71
CA GLY A 104 -6.09 -10.36 3.31
C GLY A 104 -5.51 -11.39 2.35
N ASN A 105 -5.47 -11.01 1.08
CA ASN A 105 -4.94 -11.83 -0.01
C ASN A 105 -3.55 -11.35 -0.42
N LYS A 106 -2.80 -12.23 -1.09
CA LYS A 106 -1.48 -11.88 -1.62
C LYS A 106 -1.65 -10.85 -2.75
N ILE A 107 -1.06 -9.67 -2.60
CA ILE A 107 -1.03 -8.60 -3.59
C ILE A 107 0.11 -8.88 -4.58
N ILE A 108 1.33 -8.96 -4.08
CA ILE A 108 2.53 -9.30 -4.80
C ILE A 108 3.20 -10.51 -4.15
N SER A 109 3.90 -11.33 -4.93
CA SER A 109 4.63 -12.47 -4.39
C SER A 109 6.00 -12.05 -3.90
N ILE A 110 6.16 -11.98 -2.59
CA ILE A 110 7.44 -11.90 -1.91
C ILE A 110 7.85 -13.32 -1.49
N ASP A 111 9.10 -13.68 -1.72
CA ASP A 111 9.64 -14.97 -1.29
C ASP A 111 9.77 -15.01 0.23
N LYS A 112 9.26 -16.07 0.85
CA LYS A 112 9.23 -16.16 2.32
C LYS A 112 10.62 -16.23 2.94
N THR A 113 11.55 -16.91 2.27
CA THR A 113 12.94 -17.05 2.76
C THR A 113 13.65 -15.71 2.68
N LYS A 114 13.51 -15.00 1.56
CA LYS A 114 14.08 -13.67 1.38
C LYS A 114 13.44 -12.65 2.33
N HIS A 115 12.12 -12.73 2.54
CA HIS A 115 11.45 -11.86 3.51
C HIS A 115 11.95 -12.09 4.94
N ALA A 116 12.13 -13.37 5.35
CA ALA A 116 12.67 -13.71 6.65
C ALA A 116 14.15 -13.30 6.83
N ALA A 117 14.89 -13.23 5.74
CA ALA A 117 16.28 -12.75 5.70
C ALA A 117 16.39 -11.23 5.47
N GLU A 118 15.26 -10.50 5.41
CA GLU A 118 15.18 -9.06 5.12
C GLU A 118 15.79 -8.68 3.74
N GLU A 119 15.84 -9.64 2.80
CA GLU A 119 16.39 -9.43 1.46
C GLU A 119 15.35 -8.92 0.44
N ASP A 120 14.06 -9.28 0.63
CA ASP A 120 12.96 -8.80 -0.21
C ASP A 120 11.68 -8.59 0.60
N GLU A 121 11.04 -7.46 0.35
CA GLU A 121 9.79 -7.08 0.98
C GLU A 121 8.95 -6.19 0.06
N LEU A 122 7.65 -6.08 0.33
CA LEU A 122 6.82 -5.04 -0.28
C LEU A 122 7.20 -3.70 0.35
N LEU A 123 7.88 -2.86 -0.41
CA LEU A 123 8.41 -1.58 0.06
C LEU A 123 7.41 -0.44 -0.14
N HIS A 124 6.80 -0.35 -1.34
CA HIS A 124 5.83 0.69 -1.66
C HIS A 124 4.51 0.09 -2.13
N LEU A 125 3.44 0.64 -1.56
CA LEU A 125 2.07 0.37 -1.97
C LEU A 125 1.42 1.70 -2.36
N VAL A 126 0.90 1.78 -3.59
CA VAL A 126 0.33 3.01 -4.13
C VAL A 126 -1.05 2.72 -4.70
N VAL A 127 -2.01 3.59 -4.41
CA VAL A 127 -3.30 3.63 -5.08
C VAL A 127 -3.18 4.61 -6.23
N LEU A 128 -3.27 4.12 -7.45
CA LEU A 128 -3.09 4.89 -8.67
C LEU A 128 -4.44 4.98 -9.41
N PRO A 129 -5.00 6.18 -9.62
CA PRO A 129 -6.21 6.31 -10.43
C PRO A 129 -5.94 5.90 -11.89
N LYS A 130 -6.93 5.30 -12.55
CA LYS A 130 -6.84 4.98 -13.98
C LYS A 130 -6.57 6.25 -14.78
N GLY A 131 -5.66 6.16 -15.76
CA GLY A 131 -5.20 7.33 -16.51
C GLY A 131 -4.12 8.17 -15.82
N GLY A 132 -3.84 7.93 -14.55
CA GLY A 132 -2.76 8.58 -13.82
C GLY A 132 -1.36 8.05 -14.20
N SER A 133 -0.33 8.80 -13.85
CA SER A 133 1.08 8.42 -14.01
C SER A 133 1.72 8.21 -12.65
N LEU A 134 2.75 7.39 -12.60
CA LEU A 134 3.52 7.11 -11.39
C LEU A 134 4.93 7.66 -11.53
N LYS A 135 5.31 8.57 -10.63
CA LYS A 135 6.69 9.05 -10.54
C LYS A 135 7.44 8.26 -9.48
N LEU A 136 8.59 7.71 -9.86
CA LEU A 136 9.52 7.02 -8.99
C LEU A 136 10.72 7.93 -8.73
N ASN A 137 11.13 8.04 -7.47
CA ASN A 137 12.34 8.78 -7.09
C ASN A 137 13.39 7.78 -6.61
N SER A 138 14.63 7.93 -7.08
CA SER A 138 15.78 7.11 -6.73
C SER A 138 17.03 7.99 -6.63
N GLY A 139 17.46 8.27 -5.41
CA GLY A 139 18.52 9.24 -5.16
C GLY A 139 18.17 10.62 -5.72
N LYS A 140 19.01 11.13 -6.61
CA LYS A 140 18.80 12.42 -7.29
C LYS A 140 18.01 12.30 -8.61
N GLN A 141 17.67 11.09 -9.02
CA GLN A 141 16.97 10.81 -10.29
C GLN A 141 15.49 10.55 -10.05
N HIS A 142 14.68 10.85 -11.05
CA HIS A 142 13.28 10.45 -11.09
C HIS A 142 12.91 9.87 -12.44
N TYR A 143 11.90 9.01 -12.45
CA TYR A 143 11.34 8.39 -13.64
C TYR A 143 9.83 8.42 -13.57
N VAL A 144 9.19 8.94 -14.60
CA VAL A 144 7.74 9.00 -14.71
C VAL A 144 7.26 7.89 -15.63
N ILE A 145 6.50 6.95 -15.07
CA ILE A 145 5.84 5.87 -15.82
C ILE A 145 4.48 6.40 -16.24
N LYS A 146 4.32 6.62 -17.55
CA LYS A 146 3.07 7.10 -18.16
C LYS A 146 2.02 5.96 -18.23
N PRO A 147 0.71 6.27 -18.41
CA PRO A 147 -0.33 5.25 -18.45
C PRO A 147 -0.07 4.11 -19.45
N ASN A 148 0.47 4.42 -20.64
CA ASN A 148 0.79 3.41 -21.65
C ASN A 148 1.93 2.48 -21.21
N ASP A 149 2.93 3.00 -20.50
CA ASP A 149 4.07 2.24 -20.03
C ASP A 149 3.73 1.37 -18.81
N LEU A 150 2.69 1.76 -18.05
CA LEU A 150 2.17 0.98 -16.93
C LEU A 150 1.67 -0.41 -17.36
N ASN A 151 1.23 -0.55 -18.63
CA ASN A 151 0.79 -1.84 -19.17
C ASN A 151 1.88 -2.93 -19.08
N ASN A 152 3.15 -2.56 -19.07
CA ASN A 152 4.26 -3.50 -18.91
C ASN A 152 4.31 -4.14 -17.50
N PHE A 153 3.59 -3.58 -16.54
CA PHE A 153 3.56 -4.02 -15.14
C PHE A 153 2.21 -4.57 -14.72
N VAL A 154 1.21 -4.53 -15.60
CA VAL A 154 -0.10 -5.14 -15.34
C VAL A 154 0.07 -6.65 -15.25
N GLY A 155 -0.54 -7.24 -14.22
CA GLY A 155 -0.47 -8.67 -14.04
C GLY A 155 -1.51 -9.19 -13.06
N THR A 156 -1.50 -10.50 -12.88
CA THR A 156 -2.41 -11.18 -11.95
C THR A 156 -1.92 -11.01 -10.52
N ARG A 157 -2.83 -10.71 -9.61
CA ARG A 157 -2.59 -10.63 -8.17
C ARG A 157 -1.79 -11.84 -7.65
N GLY A 158 -0.81 -11.57 -6.78
CA GLY A 158 0.03 -12.59 -6.18
C GLY A 158 1.16 -13.10 -7.07
N ARG A 159 1.40 -12.49 -8.24
CA ARG A 159 2.59 -12.74 -9.05
C ARG A 159 3.77 -11.87 -8.59
N LYS A 160 4.98 -12.17 -9.09
CA LYS A 160 6.22 -11.46 -8.69
C LYS A 160 6.35 -10.06 -9.29
N GLY A 161 5.59 -9.76 -10.35
CA GLY A 161 5.76 -8.52 -11.13
C GLY A 161 7.00 -8.54 -12.02
N ASN A 162 7.23 -7.41 -12.71
CA ASN A 162 8.34 -7.19 -13.63
C ASN A 162 9.35 -6.22 -13.03
N PHE A 163 10.62 -6.38 -13.40
CA PHE A 163 11.68 -5.46 -12.95
C PHE A 163 11.47 -4.05 -13.50
N LEU A 164 11.65 -3.07 -12.63
CA LEU A 164 11.81 -1.68 -13.03
C LEU A 164 13.07 -1.50 -13.89
N PRO A 165 13.14 -0.42 -14.69
CA PRO A 165 14.32 -0.11 -15.49
C PRO A 165 15.59 -0.06 -14.63
N LYS A 166 16.73 -0.38 -15.25
CA LYS A 166 18.04 -0.24 -14.60
C LYS A 166 18.21 1.20 -14.13
N GLY A 167 18.65 1.39 -12.89
CA GLY A 167 18.74 2.72 -12.25
C GLY A 167 17.56 3.08 -11.37
N PHE A 168 16.40 2.43 -11.54
CA PHE A 168 15.19 2.64 -10.72
C PHE A 168 14.72 1.38 -9.99
N ARG A 169 15.59 0.39 -9.83
CA ARG A 169 15.28 -0.81 -9.04
C ARG A 169 15.26 -0.54 -7.53
N ARG A 170 15.99 0.48 -7.09
CA ARG A 170 15.91 0.99 -5.73
C ARG A 170 15.04 2.26 -5.75
N VAL A 171 13.82 2.14 -5.26
CA VAL A 171 12.86 3.24 -5.18
C VAL A 171 12.88 3.79 -3.77
N ASP A 172 13.19 5.08 -3.62
CA ASP A 172 13.19 5.74 -2.32
C ASP A 172 11.80 6.30 -1.97
N SER A 173 11.08 6.81 -2.97
CA SER A 173 9.71 7.30 -2.81
C SER A 173 8.92 7.26 -4.11
N THR A 174 7.61 7.37 -3.99
CA THR A 174 6.67 7.37 -5.12
C THR A 174 5.73 8.54 -5.02
N GLU A 175 5.36 9.12 -6.16
CA GLU A 175 4.37 10.19 -6.26
C GLU A 175 3.33 9.84 -7.34
N VAL A 176 2.06 10.07 -7.03
CA VAL A 176 0.96 9.91 -7.98
C VAL A 176 0.76 11.22 -8.72
N ILE A 177 0.79 11.16 -10.05
CA ILE A 177 0.42 12.26 -10.93
C ILE A 177 -0.98 11.93 -11.44
N PHE A 178 -1.96 12.72 -11.00
CA PHE A 178 -3.34 12.54 -11.39
C PHE A 178 -3.55 12.86 -12.88
N PRO A 179 -4.51 12.21 -13.57
CA PRO A 179 -4.86 12.60 -14.93
C PRO A 179 -5.37 14.04 -14.93
N GLU A 180 -5.01 14.80 -15.96
CA GLU A 180 -5.57 16.12 -16.16
C GLU A 180 -7.08 15.95 -16.40
N ASN A 181 -7.89 16.67 -15.62
CA ASN A 181 -9.33 16.73 -15.86
C ASN A 181 -9.55 17.51 -17.16
N ASN A 182 -9.89 16.82 -18.23
CA ASN A 182 -10.43 17.45 -19.44
C ASN A 182 -11.89 17.80 -19.24
#